data_7a45d908b48847a741ce601a4e625154
#
_entry.id   7a45d908b48847a741ce601a4e625154
#
_cell.length_a   1.000
_cell.length_b   1.000
_cell.length_c   1.000
_cell.angle_alpha   90.00
_cell.angle_beta   90.00
_cell.angle_gamma   90.00
#
_symmetry.space_group_name_H-M   'P 1'
#
loop_
_entity.id
_entity.type
_entity.pdbx_description
1 polymer ?
#
loop_
_entity_poly.entity_id
_entity_poly.type
_entity_poly.pdbx_seq_one_letter_code
_entity_poly.pdbx_strand_id
1 'polypeptide(L)'
;MNYNLDIKKETLSNGLQVILVHKPDYQKSLFLLGAKVGGFDIDQRVDGQVIRHKSGIAHYLEHQMFYLDGEDVSDLFANLQCSTNAYTSYTETAFYFSTTADVKKPLKLLLDFVENYRKLTRIPVPMQQLFPVSSLFDDLR
;
A
#
# COMPACT_ATOMS: atom_id res chain seq x y z
N MET A 1 -15.59 -14.43 -24.11
CA MET A 1 -16.22 -13.30 -23.39
C MET A 1 -15.33 -12.08 -23.59
N ASN A 2 -15.79 -11.06 -24.34
CA ASN A 2 -15.07 -9.79 -24.41
C ASN A 2 -15.47 -8.96 -23.17
N TYR A 3 -14.60 -8.91 -22.18
CA TYR A 3 -14.76 -7.98 -21.07
C TYR A 3 -14.35 -6.59 -21.57
N ASN A 4 -15.34 -5.76 -21.93
CA ASN A 4 -15.08 -4.35 -22.23
C ASN A 4 -14.82 -3.63 -20.89
N LEU A 5 -13.57 -3.62 -20.44
CA LEU A 5 -13.17 -2.97 -19.20
C LEU A 5 -12.88 -1.49 -19.50
N ASP A 6 -13.59 -0.58 -18.82
CA ASP A 6 -13.23 0.83 -18.81
C ASP A 6 -12.04 1.03 -17.85
N ILE A 7 -10.86 1.25 -18.44
CA ILE A 7 -9.61 1.43 -17.70
C ILE A 7 -9.12 2.87 -17.88
N LYS A 8 -9.03 3.59 -16.77
CA LYS A 8 -8.42 4.92 -16.72
C LYS A 8 -7.09 4.85 -15.99
N LYS A 9 -6.08 5.55 -16.53
CA LYS A 9 -4.75 5.65 -15.93
C LYS A 9 -4.39 7.11 -15.79
N GLU A 10 -3.90 7.48 -14.63
CA GLU A 10 -3.46 8.83 -14.31
C GLU A 10 -2.17 8.78 -13.49
N THR A 11 -1.32 9.77 -13.66
CA THR A 11 -0.15 9.97 -12.81
C THR A 11 -0.35 11.28 -12.05
N LEU A 12 -0.42 11.20 -10.74
CA LEU A 12 -0.60 12.36 -9.88
C LEU A 12 0.68 13.21 -9.84
N SER A 13 0.58 14.44 -9.35
CA SER A 13 1.70 15.39 -9.26
C SER A 13 2.89 14.87 -8.45
N ASN A 14 2.64 13.99 -7.48
CA ASN A 14 3.65 13.32 -6.66
C ASN A 14 4.29 12.09 -7.33
N GLY A 15 3.89 11.76 -8.58
CA GLY A 15 4.39 10.61 -9.32
C GLY A 15 3.65 9.29 -9.05
N LEU A 16 2.62 9.28 -8.18
CA LEU A 16 1.82 8.07 -7.97
C LEU A 16 1.01 7.76 -9.22
N GLN A 17 1.10 6.51 -9.67
CA GLN A 17 0.27 5.99 -10.76
C GLN A 17 -1.03 5.44 -10.21
N VAL A 18 -2.15 5.98 -10.67
CA VAL A 18 -3.50 5.52 -10.34
C VAL A 18 -4.07 4.78 -11.55
N ILE A 19 -4.56 3.58 -11.31
CA ILE A 19 -5.26 2.77 -12.31
C ILE A 19 -6.67 2.48 -11.80
N LEU A 20 -7.67 3.00 -12.49
CA LEU A 20 -9.07 2.74 -12.18
C LEU A 20 -9.63 1.77 -13.21
N VAL A 21 -10.22 0.68 -12.74
CA VAL A 21 -10.93 -0.30 -13.57
C VAL A 21 -12.38 -0.32 -13.16
N HIS A 22 -13.26 0.21 -14.04
CA HIS A 22 -14.68 0.21 -13.78
C HIS A 22 -15.34 -1.07 -14.33
N LYS A 23 -16.05 -1.78 -13.45
CA LYS A 23 -16.84 -2.98 -13.75
C LYS A 23 -18.28 -2.76 -13.28
N PRO A 24 -19.20 -2.32 -14.16
CA PRO A 24 -20.55 -1.88 -13.76
C PRO A 24 -21.39 -2.96 -13.09
N ASP A 25 -21.14 -4.24 -13.40
CA ASP A 25 -21.92 -5.37 -12.85
C ASP A 25 -21.36 -5.89 -11.51
N TYR A 26 -20.29 -5.26 -10.97
CA TYR A 26 -19.67 -5.66 -9.72
C TYR A 26 -20.08 -4.70 -8.59
N GLN A 27 -20.67 -5.28 -7.53
CA GLN A 27 -21.03 -4.52 -6.33
C GLN A 27 -19.84 -4.34 -5.37
N LYS A 28 -18.81 -5.21 -5.47
CA LYS A 28 -17.65 -5.20 -4.58
C LYS A 28 -16.54 -4.34 -5.17
N SER A 29 -16.09 -3.35 -4.41
CA SER A 29 -14.93 -2.55 -4.74
C SER A 29 -13.67 -3.15 -4.14
N LEU A 30 -12.56 -3.13 -4.90
CA LEU A 30 -11.22 -3.52 -4.46
C LEU A 30 -10.28 -2.34 -4.63
N PHE A 31 -9.54 -2.01 -3.57
CA PHE A 31 -8.48 -1.01 -3.59
C PHE A 31 -7.17 -1.67 -3.23
N LEU A 32 -6.14 -1.46 -4.05
CA LEU A 32 -4.81 -2.01 -3.88
C LEU A 32 -3.77 -0.90 -3.97
N LEU A 33 -2.91 -0.82 -2.97
CA LEU A 33 -1.73 0.04 -2.95
C LEU A 33 -0.49 -0.84 -3.03
N GLY A 34 0.26 -0.73 -4.13
CA GLY A 34 1.46 -1.52 -4.39
C GLY A 34 2.73 -0.69 -4.42
N ALA A 35 3.81 -1.27 -3.92
CA ALA A 35 5.16 -0.74 -4.04
C ALA A 35 6.05 -1.73 -4.78
N LYS A 36 6.95 -1.22 -5.63
CA LYS A 36 7.93 -2.03 -6.35
C LYS A 36 9.12 -2.37 -5.45
N VAL A 37 8.84 -3.10 -4.39
CA VAL A 37 9.81 -3.62 -3.41
C VAL A 37 9.35 -5.01 -2.99
N GLY A 38 10.20 -5.99 -3.13
CA GLY A 38 9.88 -7.37 -2.82
C GLY A 38 11.06 -8.17 -2.29
N GLY A 39 10.95 -9.49 -2.34
CA GLY A 39 11.93 -10.40 -1.77
C GLY A 39 13.33 -10.33 -2.39
N PHE A 40 13.46 -9.79 -3.61
CA PHE A 40 14.76 -9.59 -4.27
C PHE A 40 15.44 -8.28 -3.91
N ASP A 41 14.73 -7.33 -3.27
CA ASP A 41 15.27 -6.03 -2.91
C ASP A 41 16.00 -6.10 -1.56
N ILE A 42 17.16 -6.76 -1.57
CA ILE A 42 18.01 -6.93 -0.37
C ILE A 42 19.13 -5.89 -0.28
N ASP A 43 19.49 -5.26 -1.39
CA ASP A 43 20.52 -4.23 -1.44
C ASP A 43 19.88 -2.84 -1.59
N GLN A 44 20.19 -1.97 -0.66
CA GLN A 44 19.66 -0.62 -0.61
C GLN A 44 20.80 0.41 -0.69
N ARG A 45 20.62 1.46 -1.50
CA ARG A 45 21.58 2.57 -1.57
C ARG A 45 21.09 3.76 -0.76
N VAL A 46 21.91 4.17 0.21
CA VAL A 46 21.66 5.31 1.09
C VAL A 46 22.90 6.17 1.14
N ASP A 47 22.81 7.42 0.75
CA ASP A 47 23.93 8.39 0.78
C ASP A 47 25.22 7.82 0.15
N GLY A 48 25.06 7.09 -0.96
CA GLY A 48 26.17 6.47 -1.69
C GLY A 48 26.69 5.15 -1.09
N GLN A 49 26.18 4.72 0.06
CA GLN A 49 26.53 3.44 0.67
C GLN A 49 25.50 2.35 0.30
N VAL A 50 25.97 1.12 0.13
CA VAL A 50 25.12 -0.04 -0.07
C VAL A 50 24.91 -0.73 1.28
N ILE A 51 23.65 -0.78 1.72
CA ILE A 51 23.24 -1.54 2.89
C ILE A 51 22.61 -2.84 2.40
N ARG A 52 23.18 -3.97 2.80
CA ARG A 52 22.61 -5.28 2.49
C ARG A 52 21.73 -5.77 3.63
N HIS A 53 20.48 -6.02 3.34
CA HIS A 53 19.50 -6.58 4.25
C HIS A 53 19.48 -8.12 4.16
N LYS A 54 18.91 -8.75 5.19
CA LYS A 54 18.63 -10.19 5.13
C LYS A 54 17.49 -10.46 4.17
N SER A 55 17.54 -11.62 3.50
CA SER A 55 16.40 -12.10 2.71
C SER A 55 15.13 -12.16 3.55
N GLY A 56 13.98 -11.80 2.95
CA GLY A 56 12.69 -11.76 3.64
C GLY A 56 12.39 -10.45 4.38
N ILE A 57 13.26 -9.42 4.29
CA ILE A 57 13.03 -8.14 4.97
C ILE A 57 11.72 -7.47 4.52
N ALA A 58 11.40 -7.50 3.23
CA ALA A 58 10.16 -6.91 2.71
C ALA A 58 8.91 -7.60 3.29
N HIS A 59 8.92 -8.93 3.36
CA HIS A 59 7.84 -9.71 3.95
C HIS A 59 7.72 -9.50 5.46
N TYR A 60 8.84 -9.45 6.16
CA TYR A 60 8.84 -9.12 7.59
C TYR A 60 8.23 -7.74 7.85
N LEU A 61 8.59 -6.74 7.04
CA LEU A 61 8.04 -5.40 7.15
C LEU A 61 6.54 -5.36 6.86
N GLU A 62 6.07 -6.10 5.86
CA GLU A 62 4.64 -6.25 5.56
C GLU A 62 3.87 -6.71 6.81
N HIS A 63 4.33 -7.76 7.50
CA HIS A 63 3.71 -8.21 8.74
C HIS A 63 3.75 -7.15 9.85
N GLN A 64 4.86 -6.44 10.01
CA GLN A 64 5.00 -5.41 11.04
C GLN A 64 4.05 -4.23 10.78
N MET A 65 3.73 -3.93 9.53
CA MET A 65 2.84 -2.85 9.16
C MET A 65 1.40 -3.07 9.63
N PHE A 66 0.95 -4.32 9.82
CA PHE A 66 -0.39 -4.60 10.32
C PHE A 66 -0.59 -4.32 11.83
N TYR A 67 0.49 -3.95 12.54
CA TYR A 67 0.41 -3.54 13.93
C TYR A 67 0.67 -2.04 14.05
N LEU A 68 -0.38 -1.26 14.34
CA LEU A 68 -0.33 0.18 14.52
C LEU A 68 -0.71 0.52 15.96
N ASP A 69 0.21 1.15 16.72
CA ASP A 69 -0.01 1.56 18.11
C ASP A 69 -0.52 0.42 19.05
N GLY A 70 -0.15 -0.83 18.73
CA GLY A 70 -0.56 -2.01 19.50
C GLY A 70 -1.92 -2.61 19.09
N GLU A 71 -2.57 -2.05 18.09
CA GLU A 71 -3.80 -2.56 17.48
C GLU A 71 -3.52 -3.27 16.16
N ASP A 72 -4.30 -4.33 15.87
CA ASP A 72 -4.29 -4.98 14.57
C ASP A 72 -5.10 -4.12 13.58
N VAL A 73 -4.45 -3.66 12.53
CA VAL A 73 -5.08 -2.86 11.47
C VAL A 73 -6.23 -3.61 10.80
N SER A 74 -6.19 -4.95 10.78
CA SER A 74 -7.27 -5.78 10.25
C SER A 74 -8.59 -5.57 11.01
N ASP A 75 -8.54 -5.37 12.33
CA ASP A 75 -9.71 -5.09 13.14
C ASP A 75 -10.32 -3.72 12.82
N LEU A 76 -9.48 -2.73 12.53
CA LEU A 76 -9.93 -1.41 12.09
C LEU A 76 -10.68 -1.48 10.76
N PHE A 77 -10.17 -2.28 9.80
CA PHE A 77 -10.86 -2.52 8.53
C PHE A 77 -12.16 -3.31 8.72
N ALA A 78 -12.16 -4.32 9.59
CA ALA A 78 -13.36 -5.11 9.89
C ALA A 78 -14.48 -4.22 10.44
N ASN A 79 -14.17 -3.26 11.33
CA ASN A 79 -15.12 -2.29 11.85
C ASN A 79 -15.73 -1.37 10.78
N LEU A 80 -15.04 -1.22 9.62
CA LEU A 80 -15.53 -0.50 8.45
C LEU A 80 -16.21 -1.42 7.41
N GLN A 81 -16.54 -2.66 7.79
CA GLN A 81 -17.13 -3.67 6.92
C GLN A 81 -16.25 -4.01 5.70
N CYS A 82 -14.93 -4.00 5.89
CA CYS A 82 -13.94 -4.31 4.88
C CYS A 82 -13.21 -5.61 5.19
N SER A 83 -12.85 -6.33 4.15
CA SER A 83 -11.85 -7.40 4.22
C SER A 83 -10.53 -6.82 3.74
N THR A 84 -9.47 -6.95 4.53
CA THR A 84 -8.12 -6.49 4.19
C THR A 84 -7.13 -7.63 4.12
N ASN A 85 -6.07 -7.46 3.35
CA ASN A 85 -4.95 -8.38 3.29
C ASN A 85 -3.74 -7.68 2.65
N ALA A 86 -2.59 -8.36 2.66
CA ALA A 86 -1.41 -7.94 1.95
C ALA A 86 -0.67 -9.15 1.36
N TYR A 87 0.30 -8.89 0.51
CA TYR A 87 1.24 -9.90 0.06
C TYR A 87 2.58 -9.26 -0.31
N THR A 88 3.63 -10.04 -0.17
CA THR A 88 4.97 -9.74 -0.67
C THR A 88 5.36 -10.80 -1.69
N SER A 89 5.66 -10.36 -2.91
CA SER A 89 6.23 -11.19 -3.97
C SER A 89 7.74 -10.96 -4.08
N TYR A 90 8.37 -11.47 -5.13
CA TYR A 90 9.80 -11.24 -5.39
C TYR A 90 10.12 -9.79 -5.74
N THR A 91 9.18 -9.06 -6.36
CA THR A 91 9.41 -7.73 -6.93
C THR A 91 8.47 -6.65 -6.43
N GLU A 92 7.48 -7.02 -5.62
CA GLU A 92 6.48 -6.07 -5.12
C GLU A 92 5.90 -6.48 -3.77
N THR A 93 5.45 -5.49 -3.03
CA THR A 93 4.61 -5.65 -1.83
C THR A 93 3.34 -4.84 -2.04
N ALA A 94 2.18 -5.42 -1.74
CA ALA A 94 0.89 -4.77 -1.91
C ALA A 94 0.01 -4.95 -0.68
N PHE A 95 -0.74 -3.89 -0.36
CA PHE A 95 -1.76 -3.83 0.67
C PHE A 95 -3.10 -3.53 0.01
N TYR A 96 -4.14 -4.23 0.39
CA TYR A 96 -5.44 -4.04 -0.24
C TYR A 96 -6.59 -4.29 0.72
N PHE A 97 -7.72 -3.67 0.41
CA PHE A 97 -9.00 -3.97 1.03
C PHE A 97 -10.09 -4.13 -0.01
N SER A 98 -11.15 -4.80 0.37
CA SER A 98 -12.36 -4.92 -0.43
C SER A 98 -13.59 -4.71 0.44
N THR A 99 -14.62 -4.06 -0.16
CA THR A 99 -15.88 -3.74 0.52
C THR A 99 -17.04 -3.65 -0.46
N THR A 100 -18.25 -3.80 0.06
CA THR A 100 -19.51 -3.48 -0.64
C THR A 100 -20.18 -2.21 -0.05
N ALA A 101 -19.54 -1.61 0.96
CA ALA A 101 -20.01 -0.41 1.65
C ALA A 101 -19.31 0.87 1.15
N ASP A 102 -19.34 1.94 1.97
CA ASP A 102 -18.63 3.18 1.67
C ASP A 102 -17.10 2.95 1.57
N VAL A 103 -16.50 3.50 0.52
CA VAL A 103 -15.08 3.29 0.22
C VAL A 103 -14.17 4.38 0.76
N LYS A 104 -14.71 5.57 1.13
CA LYS A 104 -13.89 6.73 1.49
C LYS A 104 -13.12 6.53 2.79
N LYS A 105 -13.80 6.05 3.82
CA LYS A 105 -13.17 5.82 5.13
C LYS A 105 -12.09 4.73 5.07
N PRO A 106 -12.35 3.53 4.49
CA PRO A 106 -11.31 2.51 4.42
C PRO A 106 -10.18 2.87 3.43
N LEU A 107 -10.44 3.65 2.37
CA LEU A 107 -9.37 4.17 1.52
C LEU A 107 -8.45 5.11 2.31
N LYS A 108 -9.03 6.05 3.08
CA LYS A 108 -8.25 6.90 3.96
C LYS A 108 -7.44 6.07 4.96
N LEU A 109 -8.04 5.05 5.58
CA LEU A 109 -7.35 4.17 6.51
C LEU A 109 -6.18 3.44 5.84
N LEU A 110 -6.35 2.93 4.60
CA LEU A 110 -5.28 2.28 3.84
C LEU A 110 -4.09 3.23 3.63
N LEU A 111 -4.37 4.46 3.23
CA LEU A 111 -3.33 5.46 2.98
C LEU A 111 -2.64 5.87 4.29
N ASP A 112 -3.42 6.16 5.35
CA ASP A 112 -2.91 6.54 6.68
C ASP A 112 -2.01 5.44 7.26
N PHE A 113 -2.43 4.19 7.18
CA PHE A 113 -1.68 3.07 7.75
C PHE A 113 -0.36 2.83 7.01
N VAL A 114 -0.35 2.91 5.69
CA VAL A 114 0.88 2.78 4.90
C VAL A 114 1.81 3.98 5.12
N GLU A 115 1.27 5.18 5.32
CA GLU A 115 2.06 6.39 5.61
C GLU A 115 2.61 6.40 7.05
N ASN A 116 1.78 6.05 8.05
CA ASN A 116 2.16 6.14 9.46
C ASN A 116 3.24 5.15 9.87
N TYR A 117 3.39 4.05 9.15
CA TYR A 117 4.52 3.15 9.35
C TYR A 117 5.87 3.87 9.30
N ARG A 118 5.98 4.96 8.54
CA ARG A 118 7.15 5.83 8.49
C ARG A 118 7.47 6.48 9.85
N LYS A 119 6.46 6.72 10.69
CA LYS A 119 6.62 7.40 12.00
C LYS A 119 6.99 6.43 13.11
N LEU A 120 6.54 5.19 13.02
CA LEU A 120 6.67 4.19 14.07
C LEU A 120 7.96 3.39 14.00
N THR A 121 8.49 3.20 12.81
CA THR A 121 9.77 2.52 12.66
C THR A 121 10.89 3.54 12.70
N ARG A 122 11.74 3.47 13.72
CA ARG A 122 13.08 4.08 13.69
C ARG A 122 13.98 3.37 12.66
N ILE A 123 13.40 2.82 11.60
CA ILE A 123 14.11 2.23 10.47
C ILE A 123 14.77 3.38 9.73
N PRO A 124 16.07 3.29 9.42
CA PRO A 124 16.80 4.35 8.74
C PRO A 124 16.10 4.78 7.45
N VAL A 125 16.18 6.06 7.16
CA VAL A 125 15.65 6.86 6.04
C VAL A 125 15.35 6.16 4.68
N PRO A 126 15.96 5.04 4.31
CA PRO A 126 15.83 4.44 2.99
C PRO A 126 14.46 3.88 2.64
N MET A 127 13.69 3.42 3.63
CA MET A 127 12.31 2.98 3.40
C MET A 127 11.38 4.15 3.02
N GLN A 128 11.74 5.39 3.34
CA GLN A 128 10.96 6.58 3.00
C GLN A 128 10.89 6.82 1.49
N GLN A 129 11.85 6.32 0.72
CA GLN A 129 11.86 6.42 -0.74
C GLN A 129 11.02 5.32 -1.41
N LEU A 130 10.66 4.26 -0.68
CA LEU A 130 9.94 3.12 -1.21
C LEU A 130 8.43 3.36 -1.30
N PHE A 131 7.88 4.21 -0.43
CA PHE A 131 6.46 4.55 -0.37
C PHE A 131 6.26 6.07 -0.32
N PRO A 132 6.37 6.80 -1.44
CA PRO A 132 6.18 8.25 -1.46
C PRO A 132 4.68 8.62 -1.36
N VAL A 133 4.04 8.30 -0.23
CA VAL A 133 2.60 8.53 -0.03
C VAL A 133 2.29 9.90 0.56
N SER A 134 3.32 10.62 1.05
CA SER A 134 3.14 11.86 1.83
C SER A 134 2.43 13.01 1.12
N SER A 135 2.41 13.01 -0.22
CA SER A 135 1.74 14.04 -1.02
C SER A 135 0.37 13.61 -1.56
N LEU A 136 -0.06 12.37 -1.30
CA LEU A 136 -1.33 11.85 -1.80
C LEU A 136 -2.54 12.60 -1.22
N PHE A 137 -2.42 13.08 0.02
CA PHE A 137 -3.51 13.76 0.72
C PHE A 137 -3.76 15.18 0.22
N ASP A 138 -2.75 15.84 -0.35
CA ASP A 138 -2.90 17.21 -0.83
C ASP A 138 -3.68 17.26 -2.16
N ASP A 139 -3.62 16.19 -2.96
CA ASP A 139 -4.30 16.06 -4.25
C ASP A 139 -5.73 15.45 -4.14
N LEU A 140 -6.10 14.88 -2.98
CA LEU A 140 -7.43 14.30 -2.73
C LEU A 140 -8.38 15.23 -1.96
N ARG A 141 -7.97 16.47 -1.65
CA ARG A 141 -8.81 17.52 -1.09
C ARG A 141 -9.41 18.34 -2.21
#